data_1afa870242cbdf670559f46edd718acb
#
_entry.id   1afa870242cbdf670559f46edd718acb
#
_cell.length_a   1.000
_cell.length_b   1.000
_cell.length_c   1.000
_cell.angle_alpha   90.00
_cell.angle_beta   90.00
_cell.angle_gamma   90.00
#
_symmetry.space_group_name_H-M   'P 1'
#
loop_
_entity.id
_entity.type
_entity.pdbx_description
1 polymer ?
#
loop_
_entity_poly.entity_id
_entity_poly.type
_entity_poly.pdbx_seq_one_letter_code
_entity_poly.pdbx_strand_id
1 'polypeptide(L)'
;MFRSAIAVRALRVDIGKRFLSTSRIVFHENPLGLPGKPRQPAAIDRKGPPPTIPRAQRGLPQKRSLPGVKHIIAVASGKGGVGKSTTAVNIALAAASMKKRVGILDADIFGPSIPTLMNLKGEPELTEHGDNLIPLTNYGVKCMSMGFLVDKEAPVVWRGLMVMKALQQLLHQVEWGNLDLLVIDMPPGTGDVQLTITQQVILDGAVVVSTPQDIALIDVVRGTNMFKKVDVPILGVVQNMSLFICPNCNHETHIFGDGGAMRKAQDMGLPFLGDIPLHAEICDLSDQGKPVVISRPDSPFADCYKSIATKIIDKVFASDKTQ
;
A
#
# COMPACT_ATOMS: atom_id res chain seq x y z
N MET A 1 -32.25 -59.67 -8.32
CA MET A 1 -33.67 -59.71 -7.95
C MET A 1 -33.95 -58.65 -6.91
N PHE A 2 -35.06 -58.03 -7.03
CA PHE A 2 -35.69 -56.94 -6.26
C PHE A 2 -35.43 -55.53 -6.74
N ARG A 3 -36.33 -55.11 -7.63
CA ARG A 3 -36.70 -53.73 -7.93
C ARG A 3 -37.70 -53.26 -6.86
N SER A 4 -37.48 -52.10 -6.27
CA SER A 4 -38.50 -51.40 -5.50
C SER A 4 -38.77 -50.03 -6.16
N ALA A 5 -39.95 -49.88 -6.71
CA ALA A 5 -40.48 -48.67 -7.31
C ALA A 5 -41.11 -47.81 -6.21
N ILE A 6 -40.68 -46.58 -6.07
CA ILE A 6 -41.37 -45.57 -5.21
C ILE A 6 -42.27 -44.73 -6.11
N ALA A 7 -43.57 -44.88 -5.87
CA ALA A 7 -44.62 -44.12 -6.53
C ALA A 7 -44.67 -42.66 -5.98
N VAL A 8 -44.51 -41.69 -6.85
CA VAL A 8 -44.77 -40.26 -6.52
C VAL A 8 -46.25 -39.97 -6.73
N ARG A 9 -46.92 -39.68 -5.62
CA ARG A 9 -48.31 -39.25 -5.56
C ARG A 9 -48.43 -37.78 -5.94
N ALA A 10 -49.00 -37.48 -7.10
CA ALA A 10 -49.30 -36.14 -7.54
C ALA A 10 -50.50 -35.57 -6.71
N LEU A 11 -50.27 -34.51 -5.97
CA LEU A 11 -51.29 -33.69 -5.37
C LEU A 11 -51.83 -32.73 -6.44
N ARG A 12 -53.09 -32.92 -6.87
CA ARG A 12 -53.85 -31.95 -7.64
C ARG A 12 -54.27 -30.85 -6.67
N VAL A 13 -53.76 -29.66 -6.88
CA VAL A 13 -54.29 -28.41 -6.27
C VAL A 13 -55.30 -27.79 -7.22
N ASP A 14 -56.52 -27.74 -6.79
CA ASP A 14 -57.64 -27.10 -7.51
C ASP A 14 -57.52 -25.58 -7.39
N ILE A 15 -57.16 -24.91 -8.49
CA ILE A 15 -57.01 -23.46 -8.51
C ILE A 15 -58.36 -22.86 -8.97
N GLY A 16 -59.13 -22.44 -7.96
CA GLY A 16 -60.38 -21.70 -8.16
C GLY A 16 -60.16 -20.44 -8.99
N LYS A 17 -61.02 -20.25 -9.97
CA LYS A 17 -61.14 -19.10 -10.87
C LYS A 17 -61.20 -17.79 -10.06
N ARG A 18 -60.09 -17.06 -9.96
CA ARG A 18 -60.10 -15.66 -9.56
C ARG A 18 -60.11 -14.79 -10.81
N PHE A 19 -61.08 -13.93 -10.88
CA PHE A 19 -61.27 -12.90 -11.91
C PHE A 19 -59.98 -12.08 -12.05
N LEU A 20 -59.36 -12.12 -13.24
CA LEU A 20 -58.31 -11.18 -13.63
C LEU A 20 -58.99 -9.85 -13.95
N SER A 21 -58.89 -8.91 -13.05
CA SER A 21 -59.12 -7.49 -13.32
C SER A 21 -58.04 -7.04 -14.28
N THR A 22 -58.42 -6.71 -15.50
CA THR A 22 -57.52 -6.09 -16.49
C THR A 22 -57.29 -4.64 -16.07
N SER A 23 -56.32 -4.41 -15.17
CA SER A 23 -55.79 -3.08 -15.02
C SER A 23 -55.01 -2.73 -16.30
N ARG A 24 -55.48 -1.71 -17.04
CA ARG A 24 -54.75 -1.12 -18.15
C ARG A 24 -53.37 -0.71 -17.64
N ILE A 25 -52.32 -1.37 -18.13
CA ILE A 25 -50.97 -0.92 -17.94
C ILE A 25 -50.83 0.37 -18.76
N VAL A 26 -50.83 1.49 -18.08
CA VAL A 26 -50.48 2.78 -18.66
C VAL A 26 -48.95 2.74 -18.80
N PHE A 27 -48.49 2.57 -20.02
CA PHE A 27 -47.07 2.76 -20.33
C PHE A 27 -46.75 4.23 -20.07
N HIS A 28 -46.05 4.50 -18.97
CA HIS A 28 -45.38 5.79 -18.79
C HIS A 28 -44.28 5.90 -19.86
N GLU A 29 -44.34 6.97 -20.63
CA GLU A 29 -43.31 7.31 -21.64
C GLU A 29 -41.90 7.54 -21.02
N ASN A 30 -41.76 7.40 -19.72
CA ASN A 30 -40.55 7.63 -19.00
C ASN A 30 -40.29 6.53 -17.94
N PRO A 31 -39.82 5.34 -18.34
CA PRO A 31 -39.59 4.20 -17.45
C PRO A 31 -38.51 4.45 -16.36
N LEU A 32 -37.76 5.54 -16.45
CA LEU A 32 -36.73 5.91 -15.48
C LEU A 32 -37.20 6.93 -14.44
N GLY A 33 -38.48 7.33 -14.44
CA GLY A 33 -39.02 8.28 -13.46
C GLY A 33 -38.40 9.68 -13.53
N LEU A 34 -37.71 10.02 -14.62
CA LEU A 34 -37.15 11.34 -14.79
C LEU A 34 -38.26 12.35 -15.03
N PRO A 35 -38.22 13.55 -14.46
CA PRO A 35 -39.23 14.56 -14.66
C PRO A 35 -39.40 14.86 -16.15
N GLY A 36 -40.67 14.87 -16.61
CA GLY A 36 -41.01 15.19 -18.00
C GLY A 36 -40.41 16.52 -18.44
N LYS A 37 -40.31 16.72 -19.77
CA LYS A 37 -39.68 17.86 -20.44
C LYS A 37 -39.61 19.11 -19.59
N PRO A 38 -38.43 19.67 -19.28
CA PRO A 38 -38.35 20.88 -18.48
C PRO A 38 -39.23 21.96 -19.15
N ARG A 39 -40.14 22.59 -18.39
CA ARG A 39 -40.77 23.81 -18.83
C ARG A 39 -39.68 24.73 -19.28
N GLN A 40 -39.74 25.23 -20.52
CA GLN A 40 -38.78 26.22 -21.02
C GLN A 40 -38.75 27.34 -19.98
N PRO A 41 -37.59 27.65 -19.39
CA PRO A 41 -37.51 28.78 -18.49
C PRO A 41 -37.87 30.02 -19.28
N ALA A 42 -38.76 30.86 -18.71
CA ALA A 42 -39.06 32.16 -19.29
C ALA A 42 -37.73 32.85 -19.60
N ALA A 43 -37.61 33.44 -20.80
CA ALA A 43 -36.42 34.10 -21.24
C ALA A 43 -36.05 35.19 -20.23
N ILE A 44 -35.12 34.91 -19.34
CA ILE A 44 -34.52 35.89 -18.45
C ILE A 44 -33.51 36.64 -19.32
N ASP A 45 -33.85 37.90 -19.61
CA ASP A 45 -32.97 38.83 -20.33
C ASP A 45 -31.72 39.10 -19.49
N ARG A 46 -30.72 38.24 -19.65
CA ARG A 46 -29.43 38.38 -18.94
C ARG A 46 -28.55 39.40 -19.67
N LYS A 47 -28.77 40.67 -19.40
CA LYS A 47 -27.86 41.76 -19.77
C LYS A 47 -26.69 41.82 -18.77
N GLY A 48 -25.80 40.85 -18.82
CA GLY A 48 -24.56 40.86 -18.05
C GLY A 48 -23.64 39.72 -18.50
N PRO A 49 -22.33 39.90 -18.43
CA PRO A 49 -21.40 38.81 -18.69
C PRO A 49 -21.71 37.65 -17.70
N PRO A 50 -21.56 36.41 -18.12
CA PRO A 50 -21.77 35.26 -17.23
C PRO A 50 -20.87 35.40 -15.99
N PRO A 51 -21.36 35.04 -14.80
CA PRO A 51 -20.53 35.11 -13.60
C PRO A 51 -19.28 34.27 -13.82
N THR A 52 -18.14 34.93 -13.85
CA THR A 52 -16.82 34.29 -13.87
C THR A 52 -16.67 33.59 -12.50
N ILE A 53 -16.84 32.30 -12.46
CA ILE A 53 -16.43 31.49 -11.32
C ILE A 53 -14.92 31.71 -11.20
N PRO A 54 -14.40 32.23 -10.09
CA PRO A 54 -12.97 32.34 -9.90
C PRO A 54 -12.38 30.95 -10.12
N ARG A 55 -11.58 30.78 -11.17
CA ARG A 55 -10.75 29.58 -11.29
C ARG A 55 -9.88 29.59 -10.04
N ALA A 56 -10.23 28.75 -9.05
CA ALA A 56 -9.31 28.42 -8.00
C ALA A 56 -8.01 28.02 -8.71
N GLN A 57 -6.97 28.79 -8.52
CA GLN A 57 -5.62 28.42 -8.94
C GLN A 57 -5.29 27.16 -8.15
N ARG A 58 -5.70 26.00 -8.68
CA ARG A 58 -5.22 24.69 -8.24
C ARG A 58 -3.79 24.60 -8.75
N GLY A 59 -2.87 25.25 -8.03
CA GLY A 59 -1.46 24.92 -8.13
C GLY A 59 -1.34 23.43 -7.82
N LEU A 60 -0.46 22.70 -8.52
CA LEU A 60 -0.09 21.35 -8.15
C LEU A 60 0.21 21.32 -6.64
N PRO A 61 -0.22 20.30 -5.91
CA PRO A 61 0.09 20.17 -4.48
C PRO A 61 1.59 20.37 -4.28
N GLN A 62 1.98 21.33 -3.46
CA GLN A 62 3.41 21.55 -3.16
C GLN A 62 3.87 20.43 -2.24
N LYS A 63 4.94 19.74 -2.63
CA LYS A 63 5.61 18.74 -1.78
C LYS A 63 6.07 19.42 -0.50
N ARG A 64 5.85 18.77 0.64
CA ARG A 64 6.24 19.29 1.95
C ARG A 64 7.14 18.29 2.67
N SER A 65 8.08 18.81 3.44
CA SER A 65 8.81 18.01 4.42
C SER A 65 7.88 17.62 5.58
N LEU A 66 8.09 16.47 6.17
CA LEU A 66 7.39 16.08 7.38
C LEU A 66 8.12 16.63 8.60
N PRO A 67 7.41 17.32 9.52
CA PRO A 67 8.04 17.87 10.71
C PRO A 67 8.80 16.82 11.52
N GLY A 68 10.02 17.12 11.91
CA GLY A 68 10.83 16.22 12.73
C GLY A 68 11.41 14.99 12.01
N VAL A 69 11.34 14.92 10.67
CA VAL A 69 11.92 13.83 9.87
C VAL A 69 12.98 14.38 8.94
N LYS A 70 14.20 13.82 9.00
CA LYS A 70 15.31 14.26 8.13
C LYS A 70 15.20 13.68 6.74
N HIS A 71 15.10 12.35 6.65
CA HIS A 71 15.07 11.63 5.39
C HIS A 71 13.83 10.74 5.29
N ILE A 72 13.28 10.63 4.10
CA ILE A 72 12.08 9.84 3.84
C ILE A 72 12.33 8.98 2.61
N ILE A 73 12.18 7.66 2.75
CA ILE A 73 12.25 6.73 1.64
C ILE A 73 10.92 5.99 1.45
N ALA A 74 10.58 5.69 0.21
CA ALA A 74 9.44 4.86 -0.14
C ALA A 74 9.90 3.43 -0.45
N VAL A 75 9.20 2.42 0.09
CA VAL A 75 9.34 1.03 -0.33
C VAL A 75 8.11 0.65 -1.14
N ALA A 76 8.29 0.36 -2.40
CA ALA A 76 7.22 0.15 -3.35
C ALA A 76 7.35 -1.18 -4.09
N SER A 77 6.23 -1.66 -4.62
CA SER A 77 6.21 -2.83 -5.50
C SER A 77 5.18 -2.65 -6.59
N GLY A 78 5.42 -3.24 -7.75
CA GLY A 78 4.49 -3.19 -8.88
C GLY A 78 3.23 -4.03 -8.67
N LYS A 79 3.26 -5.05 -7.80
CA LYS A 79 2.11 -5.91 -7.47
C LYS A 79 2.14 -6.36 -6.01
N GLY A 80 1.01 -6.86 -5.53
CA GLY A 80 0.89 -7.45 -4.21
C GLY A 80 1.59 -8.80 -4.09
N GLY A 81 1.90 -9.22 -2.86
CA GLY A 81 2.44 -10.55 -2.57
C GLY A 81 3.94 -10.75 -2.84
N VAL A 82 4.70 -9.70 -3.20
CA VAL A 82 6.16 -9.79 -3.42
C VAL A 82 7.00 -9.62 -2.15
N GLY A 83 6.37 -9.50 -0.98
CA GLY A 83 7.04 -9.31 0.31
C GLY A 83 7.52 -7.88 0.56
N LYS A 84 6.86 -6.88 -0.03
CA LYS A 84 7.16 -5.46 0.12
C LYS A 84 7.20 -5.01 1.59
N SER A 85 6.13 -5.25 2.34
CA SER A 85 5.99 -4.80 3.73
C SER A 85 6.97 -5.51 4.68
N THR A 86 7.19 -6.82 4.49
CA THR A 86 8.23 -7.56 5.21
C THR A 86 9.62 -6.97 4.95
N THR A 87 9.89 -6.61 3.70
CA THR A 87 11.16 -5.96 3.33
C THR A 87 11.27 -4.57 3.94
N ALA A 88 10.20 -3.75 3.91
CA ALA A 88 10.17 -2.42 4.50
C ALA A 88 10.43 -2.45 6.02
N VAL A 89 9.79 -3.39 6.74
CA VAL A 89 10.00 -3.59 8.19
C VAL A 89 11.44 -3.98 8.49
N ASN A 90 11.97 -4.98 7.79
CA ASN A 90 13.34 -5.44 8.06
C ASN A 90 14.40 -4.40 7.67
N ILE A 91 14.18 -3.58 6.62
CA ILE A 91 15.05 -2.43 6.31
C ILE A 91 14.99 -1.39 7.43
N ALA A 92 13.79 -1.04 7.94
CA ALA A 92 13.64 -0.10 9.03
C ALA A 92 14.35 -0.57 10.30
N LEU A 93 14.18 -1.85 10.66
CA LEU A 93 14.84 -2.47 11.82
C LEU A 93 16.35 -2.57 11.65
N ALA A 94 16.83 -2.90 10.45
CA ALA A 94 18.27 -2.91 10.13
C ALA A 94 18.87 -1.50 10.26
N ALA A 95 18.17 -0.46 9.79
CA ALA A 95 18.60 0.92 9.97
C ALA A 95 18.61 1.33 11.47
N ALA A 96 17.63 0.89 12.24
CA ALA A 96 17.59 1.12 13.69
C ALA A 96 18.76 0.42 14.41
N SER A 97 19.14 -0.80 14.02
CA SER A 97 20.31 -1.50 14.54
C SER A 97 21.63 -0.75 14.28
N MET A 98 21.67 0.10 13.25
CA MET A 98 22.79 1.00 12.91
C MET A 98 22.71 2.34 13.68
N LYS A 99 21.94 2.38 14.80
CA LYS A 99 21.80 3.55 15.67
C LYS A 99 21.11 4.76 15.00
N LYS A 100 20.32 4.55 13.97
CA LYS A 100 19.43 5.57 13.40
C LYS A 100 18.11 5.60 14.16
N ARG A 101 17.54 6.78 14.35
CA ARG A 101 16.15 6.94 14.84
C ARG A 101 15.23 6.75 13.65
N VAL A 102 14.47 5.66 13.66
CA VAL A 102 13.70 5.23 12.50
C VAL A 102 12.21 5.19 12.83
N GLY A 103 11.41 5.59 11.83
CA GLY A 103 9.97 5.39 11.80
C GLY A 103 9.56 4.56 10.59
N ILE A 104 8.41 3.91 10.68
CA ILE A 104 7.76 3.24 9.55
C ILE A 104 6.30 3.68 9.47
N LEU A 105 5.87 4.07 8.26
CA LEU A 105 4.51 4.42 7.93
C LEU A 105 3.94 3.39 6.97
N ASP A 106 2.87 2.70 7.38
CA ASP A 106 2.07 1.82 6.52
C ASP A 106 1.05 2.66 5.76
N ALA A 107 1.29 2.85 4.48
CA ALA A 107 0.39 3.56 3.59
C ALA A 107 -0.51 2.62 2.78
N ASP A 108 -0.46 1.31 3.02
CA ASP A 108 -1.37 0.33 2.43
C ASP A 108 -2.68 0.25 3.24
N ILE A 109 -3.58 1.17 2.95
CA ILE A 109 -4.85 1.33 3.68
C ILE A 109 -5.76 0.10 3.52
N PHE A 110 -5.65 -0.61 2.41
CA PHE A 110 -6.53 -1.75 2.11
C PHE A 110 -6.04 -3.08 2.69
N GLY A 111 -4.76 -3.20 2.97
CA GLY A 111 -4.14 -4.41 3.51
C GLY A 111 -3.03 -4.09 4.51
N PRO A 112 -3.34 -3.34 5.59
CA PRO A 112 -2.32 -2.91 6.54
C PRO A 112 -1.66 -4.12 7.20
N SER A 113 -0.35 -4.23 7.09
CA SER A 113 0.42 -5.38 7.59
C SER A 113 1.41 -5.02 8.70
N ILE A 114 1.79 -3.75 8.82
CA ILE A 114 2.76 -3.29 9.83
C ILE A 114 2.36 -3.63 11.28
N PRO A 115 1.07 -3.51 11.68
CA PRO A 115 0.67 -3.89 13.04
C PRO A 115 1.03 -5.34 13.38
N THR A 116 0.81 -6.26 12.45
CA THR A 116 1.14 -7.67 12.63
C THR A 116 2.65 -7.88 12.60
N LEU A 117 3.34 -7.37 11.59
CA LEU A 117 4.79 -7.53 11.41
C LEU A 117 5.60 -6.94 12.57
N MET A 118 5.11 -5.89 13.19
CA MET A 118 5.76 -5.22 14.32
C MET A 118 5.22 -5.65 15.68
N ASN A 119 4.34 -6.66 15.74
CA ASN A 119 3.68 -7.13 16.95
C ASN A 119 3.11 -5.97 17.80
N LEU A 120 2.40 -5.07 17.14
CA LEU A 120 1.78 -3.90 17.77
C LEU A 120 0.25 -4.06 17.77
N LYS A 121 -0.34 -3.72 18.91
CA LYS A 121 -1.80 -3.72 19.13
C LYS A 121 -2.18 -2.45 19.88
N GLY A 122 -3.42 -2.04 19.73
CA GLY A 122 -3.97 -0.85 20.36
C GLY A 122 -4.07 0.32 19.40
N GLU A 123 -4.62 1.40 19.90
CA GLU A 123 -4.83 2.64 19.16
C GLU A 123 -3.75 3.66 19.52
N PRO A 124 -3.30 4.50 18.59
CA PRO A 124 -2.39 5.59 18.87
C PRO A 124 -3.09 6.67 19.70
N GLU A 125 -2.37 7.18 20.69
CA GLU A 125 -2.84 8.29 21.50
C GLU A 125 -2.76 9.61 20.72
N LEU A 126 -3.56 10.59 21.14
CA LEU A 126 -3.44 11.97 20.68
C LEU A 126 -2.42 12.72 21.52
N THR A 127 -1.75 13.70 20.93
CA THR A 127 -0.95 14.67 21.67
C THR A 127 -1.82 15.45 22.66
N GLU A 128 -1.21 16.07 23.68
CA GLU A 128 -1.93 16.85 24.71
C GLU A 128 -2.87 17.94 24.12
N HIS A 129 -2.50 18.49 22.98
CA HIS A 129 -3.33 19.47 22.25
C HIS A 129 -4.36 18.83 21.31
N GLY A 130 -4.37 17.49 21.17
CA GLY A 130 -5.33 16.75 20.37
C GLY A 130 -5.15 16.86 18.85
N ASP A 131 -4.07 17.47 18.37
CA ASP A 131 -3.87 17.78 16.95
C ASP A 131 -3.19 16.66 16.16
N ASN A 132 -2.30 15.89 16.82
CA ASN A 132 -1.48 14.86 16.19
C ASN A 132 -1.62 13.50 16.88
N LEU A 133 -1.38 12.44 16.10
CA LEU A 133 -1.30 11.06 16.58
C LEU A 133 0.12 10.74 17.06
N ILE A 134 0.23 10.10 18.21
CA ILE A 134 1.50 9.61 18.73
C ILE A 134 1.72 8.20 18.17
N PRO A 135 2.80 7.95 17.39
CA PRO A 135 3.05 6.64 16.80
C PRO A 135 3.37 5.60 17.86
N LEU A 136 2.85 4.39 17.68
CA LEU A 136 3.20 3.24 18.50
C LEU A 136 4.67 2.88 18.29
N THR A 137 5.31 2.29 19.30
CA THR A 137 6.75 1.96 19.21
C THR A 137 6.97 0.50 19.60
N ASN A 138 7.68 -0.24 18.76
CA ASN A 138 8.24 -1.54 19.11
C ASN A 138 9.61 -1.72 18.44
N TYR A 139 10.47 -2.52 19.07
CA TYR A 139 11.85 -2.76 18.61
C TYR A 139 12.67 -1.47 18.35
N GLY A 140 12.32 -0.38 19.03
CA GLY A 140 12.98 0.92 18.87
C GLY A 140 12.59 1.68 17.59
N VAL A 141 11.58 1.23 16.86
CA VAL A 141 11.05 1.88 15.65
C VAL A 141 9.65 2.42 15.93
N LYS A 142 9.41 3.68 15.56
CA LYS A 142 8.08 4.30 15.61
C LYS A 142 7.23 3.83 14.44
N CYS A 143 6.01 3.40 14.72
CA CYS A 143 5.12 2.79 13.72
C CYS A 143 3.78 3.52 13.67
N MET A 144 3.33 3.83 12.47
CA MET A 144 1.98 4.30 12.22
C MET A 144 1.35 3.53 11.07
N SER A 145 0.08 3.16 11.21
CA SER A 145 -0.68 2.41 10.21
C SER A 145 -2.16 2.71 10.35
N MET A 146 -2.88 2.65 9.24
CA MET A 146 -4.35 2.62 9.26
C MET A 146 -4.89 1.45 10.05
N GLY A 147 -4.16 0.34 10.10
CA GLY A 147 -4.56 -0.83 10.88
C GLY A 147 -4.64 -0.61 12.40
N PHE A 148 -4.14 0.52 12.91
CA PHE A 148 -4.34 0.95 14.31
C PHE A 148 -5.59 1.81 14.50
N LEU A 149 -6.14 2.39 13.43
CA LEU A 149 -7.25 3.33 13.47
C LEU A 149 -8.58 2.72 13.05
N VAL A 150 -8.55 1.49 12.54
CA VAL A 150 -9.73 0.79 12.02
C VAL A 150 -9.90 -0.50 12.77
N ASP A 151 -11.11 -0.72 13.27
CA ASP A 151 -11.49 -1.98 13.89
C ASP A 151 -11.44 -3.12 12.85
N LYS A 152 -10.69 -4.17 13.17
CA LYS A 152 -10.46 -5.32 12.28
C LYS A 152 -11.74 -6.08 11.91
N GLU A 153 -12.77 -5.97 12.74
CA GLU A 153 -14.04 -6.66 12.55
C GLU A 153 -15.10 -5.81 11.81
N ALA A 154 -14.88 -4.52 11.68
CA ALA A 154 -15.82 -3.64 11.01
C ALA A 154 -15.63 -3.71 9.48
N PRO A 155 -16.69 -4.02 8.70
CA PRO A 155 -16.64 -3.94 7.25
C PRO A 155 -16.57 -2.47 6.82
N VAL A 156 -15.37 -1.92 6.73
CA VAL A 156 -15.18 -0.53 6.31
C VAL A 156 -15.20 -0.46 4.79
N VAL A 157 -16.26 0.14 4.26
CA VAL A 157 -16.34 0.44 2.84
C VAL A 157 -15.59 1.76 2.57
N TRP A 158 -14.32 1.65 2.23
CA TRP A 158 -13.50 2.79 1.88
C TRP A 158 -13.92 3.40 0.56
N ARG A 159 -14.38 4.65 0.59
CA ARG A 159 -14.60 5.47 -0.61
C ARG A 159 -13.37 6.35 -0.86
N GLY A 160 -13.06 6.63 -2.12
CA GLY A 160 -11.84 7.35 -2.50
C GLY A 160 -11.52 8.61 -1.69
N LEU A 161 -12.53 9.46 -1.40
CA LEU A 161 -12.33 10.66 -0.57
C LEU A 161 -11.98 10.34 0.89
N MET A 162 -12.50 9.25 1.45
CA MET A 162 -12.18 8.82 2.82
C MET A 162 -10.74 8.31 2.89
N VAL A 163 -10.34 7.50 1.89
CA VAL A 163 -8.95 7.01 1.75
C VAL A 163 -7.98 8.19 1.69
N MET A 164 -8.28 9.19 0.87
CA MET A 164 -7.41 10.35 0.71
C MET A 164 -7.31 11.19 1.98
N LYS A 165 -8.42 11.36 2.72
CA LYS A 165 -8.41 12.06 4.02
C LYS A 165 -7.59 11.31 5.06
N ALA A 166 -7.77 10.00 5.17
CA ALA A 166 -7.02 9.15 6.08
C ALA A 166 -5.52 9.18 5.76
N LEU A 167 -5.17 9.10 4.49
CA LEU A 167 -3.79 9.23 4.04
C LEU A 167 -3.16 10.58 4.43
N GLN A 168 -3.90 11.68 4.24
CA GLN A 168 -3.44 13.01 4.65
C GLN A 168 -3.21 13.09 6.17
N GLN A 169 -4.09 12.47 6.95
CA GLN A 169 -3.94 12.40 8.39
C GLN A 169 -2.67 11.63 8.78
N LEU A 170 -2.44 10.44 8.20
CA LEU A 170 -1.25 9.63 8.43
C LEU A 170 0.05 10.31 8.00
N LEU A 171 0.02 11.13 6.95
CA LEU A 171 1.20 11.83 6.48
C LEU A 171 1.52 13.08 7.31
N HIS A 172 0.50 13.86 7.70
CA HIS A 172 0.70 15.21 8.23
C HIS A 172 0.29 15.40 9.69
N GLN A 173 -0.45 14.46 10.29
CA GLN A 173 -0.95 14.55 11.66
C GLN A 173 -0.37 13.44 12.56
N VAL A 174 0.91 13.11 12.35
CA VAL A 174 1.66 12.16 13.18
C VAL A 174 2.84 12.87 13.80
N GLU A 175 2.99 12.75 15.13
CA GLU A 175 4.12 13.31 15.87
C GLU A 175 5.32 12.36 15.80
N TRP A 176 6.06 12.45 14.71
CA TRP A 176 7.24 11.60 14.50
C TRP A 176 8.38 11.94 15.47
N GLY A 177 8.42 13.16 16.01
CA GLY A 177 9.55 13.65 16.78
C GLY A 177 10.80 13.79 15.88
N ASN A 178 11.96 13.53 16.46
CA ASN A 178 13.21 13.67 15.71
C ASN A 178 13.65 12.34 15.10
N LEU A 179 13.21 12.01 13.88
CA LEU A 179 13.64 10.85 13.13
C LEU A 179 14.81 11.19 12.19
N ASP A 180 15.76 10.25 12.07
CA ASP A 180 16.79 10.31 11.06
C ASP A 180 16.27 9.73 9.73
N LEU A 181 15.40 8.70 9.79
CA LEU A 181 14.82 8.04 8.61
C LEU A 181 13.36 7.66 8.86
N LEU A 182 12.48 7.97 7.92
CA LEU A 182 11.14 7.43 7.82
C LEU A 182 11.03 6.53 6.60
N VAL A 183 10.61 5.29 6.81
CA VAL A 183 10.33 4.32 5.75
C VAL A 183 8.83 4.31 5.50
N ILE A 184 8.40 4.64 4.28
CA ILE A 184 7.00 4.57 3.89
C ILE A 184 6.77 3.27 3.12
N ASP A 185 5.99 2.35 3.70
CA ASP A 185 5.49 1.15 3.01
C ASP A 185 4.32 1.52 2.12
N MET A 186 4.56 1.58 0.80
CA MET A 186 3.60 2.05 -0.19
C MET A 186 2.55 0.97 -0.50
N PRO A 187 1.32 1.31 -0.88
CA PRO A 187 0.39 0.32 -1.41
C PRO A 187 0.95 -0.33 -2.69
N PRO A 188 0.52 -1.56 -3.03
CA PRO A 188 0.98 -2.22 -4.24
C PRO A 188 0.47 -1.53 -5.52
N GLY A 189 1.21 -1.67 -6.61
CA GLY A 189 0.84 -1.13 -7.92
C GLY A 189 1.35 0.29 -8.20
N THR A 190 0.63 1.05 -9.01
CA THR A 190 0.98 2.43 -9.43
C THR A 190 -0.27 3.33 -9.41
N GLY A 191 -1.10 3.17 -8.37
CA GLY A 191 -2.39 3.84 -8.26
C GLY A 191 -2.33 5.26 -7.69
N ASP A 192 -3.52 5.85 -7.53
CA ASP A 192 -3.69 7.24 -7.08
C ASP A 192 -3.09 7.52 -5.69
N VAL A 193 -3.11 6.52 -4.79
CA VAL A 193 -2.55 6.66 -3.44
C VAL A 193 -1.04 6.88 -3.51
N GLN A 194 -0.32 6.08 -4.32
CA GLN A 194 1.12 6.25 -4.51
C GLN A 194 1.45 7.62 -5.11
N LEU A 195 0.72 8.04 -6.14
CA LEU A 195 0.89 9.36 -6.75
C LEU A 195 0.65 10.48 -5.73
N THR A 196 -0.38 10.34 -4.90
CA THR A 196 -0.69 11.35 -3.87
C THR A 196 0.44 11.48 -2.85
N ILE A 197 0.99 10.36 -2.35
CA ILE A 197 2.13 10.39 -1.42
C ILE A 197 3.31 11.11 -2.06
N THR A 198 3.67 10.73 -3.29
CA THR A 198 4.82 11.32 -4.00
C THR A 198 4.65 12.79 -4.36
N GLN A 199 3.41 13.27 -4.43
CA GLN A 199 3.08 14.67 -4.68
C GLN A 199 2.97 15.52 -3.41
N GLN A 200 2.75 14.91 -2.25
CA GLN A 200 2.56 15.61 -0.98
C GLN A 200 3.82 15.62 -0.12
N VAL A 201 4.67 14.61 -0.24
CA VAL A 201 5.86 14.44 0.60
C VAL A 201 7.14 14.50 -0.25
N ILE A 202 8.17 15.15 0.28
CA ILE A 202 9.50 15.14 -0.31
C ILE A 202 10.14 13.79 0.04
N LEU A 203 10.37 12.95 -0.98
CA LEU A 203 11.03 11.66 -0.83
C LEU A 203 12.49 11.75 -1.29
N ASP A 204 13.42 11.31 -0.44
CA ASP A 204 14.84 11.19 -0.78
C ASP A 204 15.09 10.06 -1.79
N GLY A 205 14.17 9.10 -1.88
CA GLY A 205 14.20 8.09 -2.91
C GLY A 205 13.24 6.94 -2.69
N ALA A 206 13.20 6.05 -3.69
CA ALA A 206 12.34 4.87 -3.67
C ALA A 206 13.15 3.58 -3.83
N VAL A 207 12.80 2.57 -3.05
CA VAL A 207 13.27 1.18 -3.16
C VAL A 207 12.16 0.38 -3.82
N VAL A 208 12.50 -0.33 -4.90
CA VAL A 208 11.52 -1.16 -5.63
C VAL A 208 11.76 -2.63 -5.30
N VAL A 209 10.75 -3.27 -4.69
CA VAL A 209 10.79 -4.69 -4.33
C VAL A 209 10.07 -5.52 -5.39
N SER A 210 10.71 -6.58 -5.85
CA SER A 210 10.16 -7.51 -6.84
C SER A 210 10.63 -8.94 -6.58
N THR A 211 9.98 -9.90 -7.24
CA THR A 211 10.44 -11.29 -7.35
C THR A 211 11.12 -11.51 -8.70
N PRO A 212 11.88 -12.61 -8.90
CA PRO A 212 12.56 -12.88 -10.17
C PRO A 212 11.64 -13.11 -11.38
N GLN A 213 10.34 -13.34 -11.15
CA GLN A 213 9.37 -13.66 -12.20
C GLN A 213 9.21 -12.55 -13.25
N ASP A 214 9.22 -12.89 -14.54
CA ASP A 214 9.07 -11.92 -15.62
C ASP A 214 7.83 -11.03 -15.51
N ILE A 215 6.70 -11.59 -15.08
CA ILE A 215 5.47 -10.82 -14.87
C ILE A 215 5.63 -9.76 -13.77
N ALA A 216 6.44 -10.03 -12.73
CA ALA A 216 6.74 -9.05 -11.69
C ALA A 216 7.70 -7.96 -12.19
N LEU A 217 8.59 -8.31 -13.12
CA LEU A 217 9.56 -7.38 -13.69
C LEU A 217 8.93 -6.34 -14.62
N ILE A 218 7.81 -6.69 -15.28
CA ILE A 218 7.02 -5.71 -16.04
C ILE A 218 6.54 -4.59 -15.11
N ASP A 219 6.13 -4.94 -13.90
CA ASP A 219 5.63 -3.98 -12.94
C ASP A 219 6.75 -3.17 -12.28
N VAL A 220 7.98 -3.70 -12.19
CA VAL A 220 9.18 -2.91 -11.82
C VAL A 220 9.38 -1.75 -12.79
N VAL A 221 9.24 -2.01 -14.10
CA VAL A 221 9.37 -0.95 -15.12
C VAL A 221 8.30 0.13 -14.94
N ARG A 222 7.05 -0.28 -14.70
CA ARG A 222 5.93 0.65 -14.49
C ARG A 222 6.12 1.49 -13.24
N GLY A 223 6.47 0.85 -12.11
CA GLY A 223 6.74 1.54 -10.84
C GLY A 223 7.90 2.52 -10.96
N THR A 224 9.01 2.11 -11.55
CA THR A 224 10.18 2.97 -11.78
C THR A 224 9.82 4.18 -12.66
N ASN A 225 9.08 3.97 -13.74
CA ASN A 225 8.66 5.06 -14.62
C ASN A 225 7.69 6.02 -13.92
N MET A 226 6.85 5.54 -13.03
CA MET A 226 5.99 6.38 -12.19
C MET A 226 6.84 7.30 -11.30
N PHE A 227 7.82 6.75 -10.56
CA PHE A 227 8.70 7.55 -9.70
C PHE A 227 9.53 8.57 -10.50
N LYS A 228 10.05 8.18 -11.67
CA LYS A 228 10.76 9.11 -12.57
C LYS A 228 9.88 10.30 -13.01
N LYS A 229 8.58 10.05 -13.29
CA LYS A 229 7.64 11.11 -13.70
C LYS A 229 7.32 12.13 -12.59
N VAL A 230 7.50 11.75 -11.32
CA VAL A 230 7.25 12.61 -10.16
C VAL A 230 8.55 13.08 -9.50
N ASP A 231 9.67 12.94 -10.20
CA ASP A 231 11.01 13.38 -9.78
C ASP A 231 11.43 12.79 -8.42
N VAL A 232 11.17 11.49 -8.22
CA VAL A 232 11.66 10.72 -7.07
C VAL A 232 12.81 9.82 -7.54
N PRO A 233 14.02 9.97 -6.97
CA PRO A 233 15.15 9.13 -7.35
C PRO A 233 14.94 7.66 -6.95
N ILE A 234 15.40 6.73 -7.77
CA ILE A 234 15.38 5.30 -7.46
C ILE A 234 16.68 4.92 -6.75
N LEU A 235 16.56 4.56 -5.47
CA LEU A 235 17.69 4.08 -4.67
C LEU A 235 18.17 2.72 -5.16
N GLY A 236 17.25 1.88 -5.61
CA GLY A 236 17.58 0.63 -6.26
C GLY A 236 16.46 -0.40 -6.20
N VAL A 237 16.79 -1.58 -6.74
CA VAL A 237 15.88 -2.73 -6.80
C VAL A 237 16.34 -3.80 -5.82
N VAL A 238 15.38 -4.38 -5.08
CA VAL A 238 15.56 -5.55 -4.21
C VAL A 238 14.86 -6.73 -4.85
N GLN A 239 15.57 -7.84 -5.03
CA GLN A 239 15.00 -9.10 -5.48
C GLN A 239 14.63 -9.94 -4.26
N ASN A 240 13.35 -10.06 -3.98
CA ASN A 240 12.85 -10.94 -2.92
C ASN A 240 12.48 -12.31 -3.48
N MET A 241 12.54 -13.35 -2.63
CA MET A 241 12.26 -14.74 -3.02
C MET A 241 13.20 -15.19 -4.17
N SER A 242 14.47 -14.81 -4.10
CA SER A 242 15.46 -15.01 -5.17
C SER A 242 15.76 -16.48 -5.41
N LEU A 243 15.96 -17.23 -4.34
CA LEU A 243 16.21 -18.67 -4.37
C LEU A 243 15.61 -19.32 -3.12
N PHE A 244 15.31 -20.60 -3.22
CA PHE A 244 14.90 -21.45 -2.10
C PHE A 244 16.05 -22.35 -1.71
N ILE A 245 16.37 -22.38 -0.41
CA ILE A 245 17.37 -23.29 0.15
C ILE A 245 16.62 -24.41 0.88
N CYS A 246 16.81 -25.64 0.42
CA CYS A 246 16.18 -26.81 1.06
C CYS A 246 16.72 -27.01 2.49
N PRO A 247 15.86 -27.02 3.53
CA PRO A 247 16.32 -27.16 4.91
C PRO A 247 16.90 -28.55 5.23
N ASN A 248 16.66 -29.55 4.37
CA ASN A 248 17.14 -30.91 4.59
C ASN A 248 18.48 -31.20 3.92
N CYS A 249 18.72 -30.67 2.71
CA CYS A 249 19.91 -31.00 1.92
C CYS A 249 20.69 -29.78 1.46
N ASN A 250 20.30 -28.56 1.83
CA ASN A 250 20.89 -27.29 1.43
C ASN A 250 20.98 -27.07 -0.10
N HIS A 251 20.22 -27.85 -0.89
CA HIS A 251 20.14 -27.64 -2.32
C HIS A 251 19.44 -26.30 -2.64
N GLU A 252 20.09 -25.50 -3.47
CA GLU A 252 19.55 -24.22 -3.92
C GLU A 252 18.70 -24.41 -5.18
N THR A 253 17.49 -23.81 -5.17
CA THR A 253 16.55 -23.92 -6.29
C THR A 253 15.97 -22.54 -6.60
N HIS A 254 16.07 -22.11 -7.83
CA HIS A 254 15.47 -20.87 -8.32
C HIS A 254 14.01 -21.10 -8.73
N ILE A 255 13.08 -21.13 -7.74
CA ILE A 255 11.66 -21.44 -7.97
C ILE A 255 11.01 -20.46 -8.92
N PHE A 256 11.38 -19.20 -8.84
CA PHE A 256 10.80 -18.10 -9.62
C PHE A 256 11.69 -17.60 -10.77
N GLY A 257 12.74 -18.35 -11.11
CA GLY A 257 13.73 -17.95 -12.10
C GLY A 257 14.98 -17.36 -11.46
N ASP A 258 16.06 -17.28 -12.23
CA ASP A 258 17.36 -16.83 -11.77
C ASP A 258 17.64 -15.38 -12.17
N GLY A 259 17.98 -14.54 -11.19
CA GLY A 259 18.53 -13.19 -11.38
C GLY A 259 17.69 -12.21 -12.22
N GLY A 260 16.38 -12.47 -12.39
CA GLY A 260 15.52 -11.66 -13.25
C GLY A 260 15.49 -10.19 -12.86
N ALA A 261 15.32 -9.88 -11.56
CA ALA A 261 15.27 -8.49 -11.11
C ALA A 261 16.63 -7.80 -11.18
N MET A 262 17.71 -8.53 -10.97
CA MET A 262 19.08 -7.99 -11.12
C MET A 262 19.36 -7.61 -12.58
N ARG A 263 19.09 -8.52 -13.54
CA ARG A 263 19.23 -8.22 -14.97
C ARG A 263 18.37 -7.04 -15.39
N LYS A 264 17.11 -7.00 -14.93
CA LYS A 264 16.19 -5.90 -15.25
C LYS A 264 16.66 -4.57 -14.68
N ALA A 265 17.21 -4.55 -13.46
CA ALA A 265 17.83 -3.36 -12.89
C ALA A 265 18.99 -2.86 -13.75
N GLN A 266 19.86 -3.78 -14.18
CA GLN A 266 21.00 -3.46 -15.08
C GLN A 266 20.53 -2.86 -16.41
N ASP A 267 19.54 -3.49 -17.07
CA ASP A 267 18.94 -3.00 -18.32
C ASP A 267 18.38 -1.58 -18.21
N MET A 268 17.87 -1.23 -17.02
CA MET A 268 17.29 0.08 -16.73
C MET A 268 18.30 1.10 -16.18
N GLY A 269 19.56 0.71 -16.01
CA GLY A 269 20.59 1.54 -15.39
C GLY A 269 20.32 1.84 -13.92
N LEU A 270 19.61 0.93 -13.20
CA LEU A 270 19.27 1.10 -11.80
C LEU A 270 20.22 0.32 -10.89
N PRO A 271 20.51 0.84 -9.69
CA PRO A 271 21.28 0.08 -8.70
C PRO A 271 20.54 -1.18 -8.26
N PHE A 272 21.28 -2.28 -8.13
CA PHE A 272 20.79 -3.50 -7.49
C PHE A 272 21.22 -3.52 -6.02
N LEU A 273 20.25 -3.53 -5.10
CA LEU A 273 20.51 -3.44 -3.66
C LEU A 273 20.86 -4.79 -3.05
N GLY A 274 20.21 -5.86 -3.51
CA GLY A 274 20.50 -7.22 -3.04
C GLY A 274 19.38 -8.19 -3.25
N ASP A 275 19.65 -9.42 -2.84
CA ASP A 275 18.76 -10.57 -2.88
C ASP A 275 18.31 -10.94 -1.47
N ILE A 276 17.06 -11.40 -1.37
CA ILE A 276 16.50 -11.99 -0.18
C ILE A 276 15.98 -13.38 -0.56
N PRO A 277 16.44 -14.45 0.09
CA PRO A 277 16.01 -15.80 -0.23
C PRO A 277 14.57 -16.05 0.20
N LEU A 278 13.92 -17.02 -0.43
CA LEU A 278 12.66 -17.59 0.02
C LEU A 278 12.96 -18.62 1.12
N HIS A 279 12.58 -18.31 2.34
CA HIS A 279 12.81 -19.20 3.48
C HIS A 279 11.62 -19.19 4.45
N ALA A 280 11.24 -20.37 4.95
CA ALA A 280 10.10 -20.52 5.86
C ALA A 280 10.29 -19.68 7.14
N GLU A 281 11.50 -19.63 7.70
CA GLU A 281 11.78 -18.87 8.91
C GLU A 281 11.48 -17.37 8.75
N ILE A 282 11.74 -16.78 7.59
CA ILE A 282 11.41 -15.36 7.34
C ILE A 282 9.90 -15.17 7.39
N CYS A 283 9.12 -16.09 6.83
CA CYS A 283 7.67 -16.06 6.83
C CYS A 283 7.12 -16.26 8.25
N ASP A 284 7.50 -17.35 8.90
CA ASP A 284 7.00 -17.74 10.22
C ASP A 284 7.29 -16.66 11.29
N LEU A 285 8.50 -16.10 11.28
CA LEU A 285 8.87 -15.02 12.20
C LEU A 285 8.11 -13.73 11.89
N SER A 286 7.88 -13.43 10.62
CA SER A 286 7.08 -12.26 10.21
C SER A 286 5.63 -12.38 10.68
N ASP A 287 5.00 -13.55 10.52
CA ASP A 287 3.63 -13.81 10.95
C ASP A 287 3.48 -13.77 12.47
N GLN A 288 4.54 -14.13 13.21
CA GLN A 288 4.60 -13.99 14.66
C GLN A 288 4.88 -12.56 15.14
N GLY A 289 5.10 -11.60 14.25
CA GLY A 289 5.52 -10.24 14.59
C GLY A 289 6.92 -10.17 15.21
N LYS A 290 7.80 -11.06 14.82
CA LYS A 290 9.19 -11.18 15.28
C LYS A 290 10.14 -11.11 14.07
N PRO A 291 10.29 -9.97 13.40
CA PRO A 291 11.09 -9.86 12.19
C PRO A 291 12.48 -10.44 12.32
N VAL A 292 12.99 -11.06 11.26
CA VAL A 292 14.24 -11.84 11.28
C VAL A 292 15.46 -11.02 11.73
N VAL A 293 15.51 -9.74 11.40
CA VAL A 293 16.61 -8.81 11.80
C VAL A 293 16.69 -8.69 13.33
N ILE A 294 15.56 -8.81 14.05
CA ILE A 294 15.52 -8.74 15.52
C ILE A 294 15.67 -10.12 16.15
N SER A 295 14.95 -11.12 15.60
CA SER A 295 14.85 -12.46 16.19
C SER A 295 16.09 -13.31 15.94
N ARG A 296 16.78 -13.08 14.81
CA ARG A 296 17.96 -13.82 14.37
C ARG A 296 19.01 -12.86 13.80
N PRO A 297 19.55 -11.92 14.62
CA PRO A 297 20.40 -10.84 14.13
C PRO A 297 21.68 -11.32 13.45
N ASP A 298 22.16 -12.50 13.82
CA ASP A 298 23.41 -13.08 13.27
C ASP A 298 23.12 -14.11 12.14
N SER A 299 21.89 -14.19 11.65
CA SER A 299 21.55 -15.09 10.56
C SER A 299 21.93 -14.52 9.20
N PRO A 300 22.22 -15.36 8.20
CA PRO A 300 22.46 -14.94 6.83
C PRO A 300 21.27 -14.13 6.27
N PHE A 301 20.04 -14.43 6.73
CA PHE A 301 18.83 -13.72 6.33
C PHE A 301 18.79 -12.29 6.86
N ALA A 302 19.19 -12.09 8.11
CA ALA A 302 19.32 -10.74 8.69
C ALA A 302 20.41 -9.93 7.98
N ASP A 303 21.50 -10.57 7.60
CA ASP A 303 22.62 -9.93 6.91
C ASP A 303 22.22 -9.44 5.51
N CYS A 304 21.33 -10.15 4.79
CA CYS A 304 20.77 -9.65 3.53
C CYS A 304 20.07 -8.29 3.74
N TYR A 305 19.20 -8.17 4.73
CA TYR A 305 18.50 -6.91 5.02
C TYR A 305 19.43 -5.82 5.53
N LYS A 306 20.42 -6.15 6.38
CA LYS A 306 21.43 -5.19 6.86
C LYS A 306 22.27 -4.65 5.71
N SER A 307 22.69 -5.52 4.78
CA SER A 307 23.44 -5.11 3.58
C SER A 307 22.62 -4.16 2.70
N ILE A 308 21.35 -4.47 2.48
CA ILE A 308 20.43 -3.60 1.73
C ILE A 308 20.26 -2.26 2.43
N ALA A 309 20.02 -2.26 3.76
CA ALA A 309 19.84 -1.05 4.54
C ALA A 309 21.10 -0.18 4.55
N THR A 310 22.29 -0.77 4.64
CA THR A 310 23.57 -0.05 4.55
C THR A 310 23.69 0.70 3.23
N LYS A 311 23.43 0.03 2.10
CA LYS A 311 23.48 0.66 0.78
C LYS A 311 22.47 1.80 0.62
N ILE A 312 21.29 1.68 1.25
CA ILE A 312 20.28 2.73 1.27
C ILE A 312 20.74 3.92 2.10
N ILE A 313 21.22 3.67 3.33
CA ILE A 313 21.72 4.70 4.24
C ILE A 313 22.90 5.46 3.61
N ASP A 314 23.87 4.76 3.04
CA ASP A 314 25.03 5.39 2.39
C ASP A 314 24.61 6.34 1.27
N LYS A 315 23.56 6.02 0.51
CA LYS A 315 23.05 6.90 -0.55
C LYS A 315 22.25 8.08 -0.01
N VAL A 316 21.36 7.84 0.94
CA VAL A 316 20.44 8.85 1.47
C VAL A 316 21.21 9.88 2.31
N PHE A 317 22.15 9.43 3.13
CA PHE A 317 22.93 10.31 4.02
C PHE A 317 24.26 10.81 3.39
N ALA A 318 24.53 10.48 2.12
CA ALA A 318 25.69 11.04 1.40
C ALA A 318 25.60 12.56 1.25
N SER A 319 24.39 13.09 1.07
CA SER A 319 24.12 14.52 0.94
C SER A 319 24.41 15.31 2.22
N ASP A 320 24.26 14.69 3.39
CA ASP A 320 24.53 15.34 4.68
C ASP A 320 26.03 15.59 4.92
N LYS A 321 26.90 14.84 4.22
CA LYS A 321 28.37 14.98 4.35
C LYS A 321 28.93 16.13 3.51
N THR A 322 28.11 16.72 2.65
CA THR A 322 28.54 17.74 1.67
C THR A 322 28.08 19.15 2.08
N GLN A 323 27.32 19.28 3.16
CA GLN A 323 26.93 20.53 3.80
C GLN A 323 27.75 20.75 5.08
#